data_a45678534df11c000a328f49db1ecfd6
#
_entry.id   a45678534df11c000a328f49db1ecfd6
#
_cell.length_a   1.000
_cell.length_b   1.000
_cell.length_c   1.000
_cell.angle_alpha   90.00
_cell.angle_beta   90.00
_cell.angle_gamma   90.00
#
_symmetry.space_group_name_H-M   'P 1'
#
loop_
_entity.id
_entity.type
_entity.pdbx_description
1 polymer ?
#
loop_
_entity_poly.entity_id
_entity_poly.type
_entity_poly.pdbx_seq_one_letter_code
_entity_poly.pdbx_strand_id
1 'polypeptide(L)'
;MRTKLLLWIFALFAVCALQAKEVNDRYIEVTGTSEIEIVPDKIHYLIEIREYFEEEFDGKSKSEEYRTKVPLGQIEQQLWKVLIDVGIPKEAVRTQEVGDYWRRQGQDFLVSKKYDITLTDFKQIDEIVKRIDTRGVNTMRIGELENKDMLVYHQKGKIEALKAAQRKAAYLVEALGKKLGEVIRIVEDGNAGMSSFFSAQSNVRASDAVSFDGFRTIKKYYSMQVWFEITD
;
A
#
# COMPACT_ATOMS: atom_id res chain seq x y z
N MET A 1 53.43 38.99 -33.42
CA MET A 1 52.00 38.59 -33.43
C MET A 1 51.66 37.40 -32.50
N ARG A 2 52.56 36.45 -32.29
CA ARG A 2 52.32 35.26 -31.44
C ARG A 2 52.16 35.57 -29.94
N THR A 3 52.85 36.56 -29.40
CA THR A 3 52.77 36.92 -27.97
C THR A 3 51.48 37.63 -27.59
N LYS A 4 50.85 38.38 -28.48
CA LYS A 4 49.56 39.05 -28.25
C LYS A 4 48.42 38.09 -28.27
N LEU A 5 48.50 37.00 -29.04
CA LEU A 5 47.47 35.94 -29.09
C LEU A 5 47.46 35.11 -27.80
N LEU A 6 48.62 34.82 -27.22
CA LEU A 6 48.75 34.11 -25.94
C LEU A 6 48.16 34.90 -24.75
N LEU A 7 48.32 36.22 -24.74
CA LEU A 7 47.74 37.09 -23.72
C LEU A 7 46.20 37.13 -23.77
N TRP A 8 45.61 37.07 -24.96
CA TRP A 8 44.15 37.01 -25.13
C TRP A 8 43.54 35.68 -24.68
N ILE A 9 44.24 34.57 -24.93
CA ILE A 9 43.80 33.23 -24.48
C ILE A 9 43.86 33.12 -22.95
N PHE A 10 44.88 33.71 -22.31
CA PHE A 10 45.00 33.72 -20.85
C PHE A 10 43.95 34.63 -20.18
N ALA A 11 43.57 35.74 -20.81
CA ALA A 11 42.49 36.60 -20.34
C ALA A 11 41.11 35.92 -20.45
N LEU A 12 40.87 35.09 -21.48
CA LEU A 12 39.64 34.37 -21.65
C LEU A 12 39.46 33.25 -20.59
N PHE A 13 40.56 32.58 -20.21
CA PHE A 13 40.56 31.58 -19.14
C PHE A 13 40.35 32.18 -17.76
N ALA A 14 40.84 33.39 -17.50
CA ALA A 14 40.66 34.08 -16.23
C ALA A 14 39.19 34.53 -15.99
N VAL A 15 38.43 34.79 -17.06
CA VAL A 15 37.01 35.19 -16.95
C VAL A 15 36.09 33.99 -16.65
N CYS A 16 36.45 32.79 -17.11
CA CYS A 16 35.69 31.56 -16.78
C CYS A 16 35.86 31.09 -15.31
N ALA A 17 36.95 31.50 -14.66
CA ALA A 17 37.20 31.09 -13.26
C ALA A 17 36.42 31.92 -12.23
N LEU A 18 35.76 33.02 -12.63
CA LEU A 18 35.09 33.94 -11.73
C LEU A 18 33.61 33.68 -11.52
N GLN A 19 33.07 32.58 -12.04
CA GLN A 19 31.65 32.17 -11.80
C GLN A 19 31.47 30.92 -10.95
N ALA A 20 32.45 30.52 -10.18
CA ALA A 20 32.22 29.62 -9.08
C ALA A 20 31.43 30.41 -8.01
N LYS A 21 30.10 30.38 -8.09
CA LYS A 21 29.24 30.82 -6.99
C LYS A 21 29.77 30.10 -5.76
N GLU A 22 30.26 30.84 -4.74
CA GLU A 22 30.62 30.25 -3.47
C GLU A 22 29.39 29.47 -2.99
N VAL A 23 29.52 28.16 -2.98
CA VAL A 23 28.53 27.31 -2.29
C VAL A 23 28.65 27.69 -0.85
N ASN A 24 27.65 28.35 -0.32
CA ASN A 24 27.57 28.65 1.10
C ASN A 24 27.60 27.31 1.85
N ASP A 25 28.77 26.95 2.40
CA ASP A 25 28.98 25.68 3.11
C ASP A 25 28.19 25.59 4.42
N ARG A 26 27.43 26.64 4.76
CA ARG A 26 26.58 26.69 5.95
C ARG A 26 25.17 26.24 5.62
N TYR A 27 24.88 24.98 5.79
CA TYR A 27 23.53 24.43 5.60
C TYR A 27 23.17 23.46 6.70
N ILE A 28 21.88 23.24 6.86
CA ILE A 28 21.32 22.17 7.65
C ILE A 28 20.59 21.19 6.72
N GLU A 29 20.84 19.91 6.91
CA GLU A 29 20.14 18.83 6.26
C GLU A 29 19.19 18.18 7.23
N VAL A 30 17.93 18.07 6.87
CA VAL A 30 16.90 17.46 7.70
C VAL A 30 15.98 16.59 6.87
N THR A 31 15.44 15.54 7.50
CA THR A 31 14.36 14.75 6.95
C THR A 31 13.06 15.07 7.68
N GLY A 32 12.04 15.43 6.92
CA GLY A 32 10.67 15.55 7.40
C GLY A 32 9.83 14.38 6.92
N THR A 33 8.93 13.91 7.76
CA THR A 33 8.03 12.80 7.47
C THR A 33 6.59 13.18 7.74
N SER A 34 5.67 12.54 7.04
CA SER A 34 4.24 12.61 7.31
C SER A 34 3.58 11.26 7.11
N GLU A 35 2.47 11.05 7.78
CA GLU A 35 1.59 9.91 7.61
C GLU A 35 0.19 10.43 7.27
N ILE A 36 -0.46 9.81 6.28
CA ILE A 36 -1.85 10.10 5.92
C ILE A 36 -2.65 8.81 5.99
N GLU A 37 -3.75 8.87 6.72
CA GLU A 37 -4.77 7.83 6.72
C GLU A 37 -5.89 8.22 5.74
N ILE A 38 -6.24 7.29 4.86
CA ILE A 38 -7.20 7.49 3.79
C ILE A 38 -8.29 6.44 3.93
N VAL A 39 -9.54 6.87 3.99
CA VAL A 39 -10.68 5.96 3.94
C VAL A 39 -10.83 5.48 2.51
N PRO A 40 -10.81 4.16 2.25
CA PRO A 40 -11.02 3.65 0.90
C PRO A 40 -12.46 3.88 0.45
N ASP A 41 -12.64 4.17 -0.82
CA ASP A 41 -13.95 4.21 -1.48
C ASP A 41 -14.20 2.96 -2.34
N LYS A 42 -13.17 2.11 -2.43
CA LYS A 42 -13.23 0.85 -3.15
C LYS A 42 -12.40 -0.21 -2.44
N ILE A 43 -13.02 -1.35 -2.19
CA ILE A 43 -12.45 -2.47 -1.44
C ILE A 43 -12.51 -3.69 -2.33
N HIS A 44 -11.38 -4.31 -2.62
CA HIS A 44 -11.34 -5.60 -3.29
C HIS A 44 -11.44 -6.71 -2.25
N TYR A 45 -12.54 -7.46 -2.28
CA TYR A 45 -12.75 -8.61 -1.40
C TYR A 45 -12.60 -9.90 -2.20
N LEU A 46 -11.61 -10.68 -1.85
CA LEU A 46 -11.24 -11.90 -2.56
C LEU A 46 -11.88 -13.10 -1.87
N ILE A 47 -12.72 -13.84 -2.60
CA ILE A 47 -13.33 -15.09 -2.14
C ILE A 47 -12.90 -16.20 -3.07
N GLU A 48 -12.37 -17.26 -2.52
CA GLU A 48 -12.05 -18.49 -3.24
C GLU A 48 -12.98 -19.60 -2.77
N ILE A 49 -13.71 -20.18 -3.73
CA ILE A 49 -14.56 -21.35 -3.50
C ILE A 49 -13.96 -22.56 -4.18
N ARG A 50 -14.21 -23.74 -3.61
CA ARG A 50 -13.78 -25.03 -4.17
C ARG A 50 -14.83 -26.11 -3.99
N GLU A 51 -14.81 -27.09 -4.86
CA GLU A 51 -15.54 -28.34 -4.64
C GLU A 51 -15.09 -29.01 -3.35
N TYR A 52 -16.00 -29.71 -2.71
CA TYR A 52 -15.72 -30.47 -1.50
C TYR A 52 -16.57 -31.73 -1.46
N PHE A 53 -16.25 -32.63 -0.51
CA PHE A 53 -17.10 -33.77 -0.20
C PHE A 53 -17.87 -33.50 1.09
N GLU A 54 -19.16 -33.86 1.16
CA GLU A 54 -19.99 -33.65 2.35
C GLU A 54 -19.38 -34.29 3.59
N GLU A 55 -18.74 -35.46 3.40
CA GLU A 55 -18.07 -36.20 4.47
C GLU A 55 -16.84 -35.47 5.06
N GLU A 56 -16.29 -34.45 4.39
CA GLU A 56 -15.21 -33.63 4.96
C GLU A 56 -15.66 -32.92 6.26
N PHE A 57 -16.96 -32.75 6.45
CA PHE A 57 -17.56 -31.98 7.55
C PHE A 57 -18.36 -32.83 8.55
N ASP A 58 -18.44 -34.13 8.40
CA ASP A 58 -19.18 -35.03 9.29
C ASP A 58 -18.39 -35.42 10.57
N GLY A 59 -17.08 -35.17 10.55
CA GLY A 59 -16.16 -35.45 11.67
C GLY A 59 -15.94 -36.94 11.97
N LYS A 60 -16.37 -37.84 11.10
CA LYS A 60 -16.33 -39.30 11.31
C LYS A 60 -15.69 -40.06 10.17
N SER A 61 -15.97 -39.68 8.92
CA SER A 61 -15.49 -40.37 7.74
C SER A 61 -14.00 -40.13 7.49
N LYS A 62 -13.33 -41.16 7.04
CA LYS A 62 -11.93 -41.04 6.59
C LYS A 62 -11.89 -40.58 5.14
N SER A 63 -10.79 -39.97 4.72
CA SER A 63 -10.63 -39.44 3.37
C SER A 63 -10.88 -40.46 2.24
N GLU A 64 -10.61 -41.75 2.50
CA GLU A 64 -10.83 -42.84 1.57
C GLU A 64 -12.32 -43.18 1.39
N GLU A 65 -13.16 -42.75 2.32
CA GLU A 65 -14.61 -43.03 2.37
C GLU A 65 -15.45 -41.94 1.72
N TYR A 66 -14.82 -40.81 1.32
CA TYR A 66 -15.52 -39.68 0.72
C TYR A 66 -16.11 -40.05 -0.65
N ARG A 67 -17.42 -39.85 -0.82
CA ARG A 67 -18.19 -40.20 -2.02
C ARG A 67 -19.10 -39.10 -2.52
N THR A 68 -19.61 -38.22 -1.62
CA THR A 68 -20.64 -37.26 -1.93
C THR A 68 -20.02 -35.92 -2.31
N LYS A 69 -19.60 -35.80 -3.57
CA LYS A 69 -18.98 -34.57 -4.08
C LYS A 69 -20.03 -33.49 -4.29
N VAL A 70 -19.81 -32.31 -3.69
CA VAL A 70 -20.57 -31.09 -3.95
C VAL A 70 -19.91 -30.31 -5.08
N PRO A 71 -20.58 -30.18 -6.24
CA PRO A 71 -19.98 -29.57 -7.42
C PRO A 71 -19.87 -28.06 -7.28
N LEU A 72 -18.87 -27.45 -7.92
CA LEU A 72 -18.59 -26.02 -7.89
C LEU A 72 -19.80 -25.16 -8.25
N GLY A 73 -20.62 -25.58 -9.23
CA GLY A 73 -21.81 -24.84 -9.64
C GLY A 73 -22.86 -24.66 -8.53
N GLN A 74 -22.98 -25.63 -7.63
CA GLN A 74 -23.89 -25.53 -6.48
C GLN A 74 -23.36 -24.50 -5.45
N ILE A 75 -22.07 -24.53 -5.17
CA ILE A 75 -21.38 -23.62 -4.25
C ILE A 75 -21.45 -22.20 -4.81
N GLU A 76 -21.21 -22.06 -6.11
CA GLU A 76 -21.30 -20.79 -6.83
C GLU A 76 -22.70 -20.17 -6.75
N GLN A 77 -23.77 -20.97 -6.91
CA GLN A 77 -25.14 -20.50 -6.76
C GLN A 77 -25.44 -19.99 -5.35
N GLN A 78 -24.92 -20.67 -4.32
CA GLN A 78 -25.05 -20.23 -2.93
C GLN A 78 -24.31 -18.91 -2.70
N LEU A 79 -23.09 -18.77 -3.21
CA LEU A 79 -22.35 -17.50 -3.15
C LEU A 79 -23.12 -16.37 -3.83
N TRP A 80 -23.60 -16.59 -5.05
CA TRP A 80 -24.37 -15.58 -5.78
C TRP A 80 -25.62 -15.14 -5.05
N LYS A 81 -26.33 -16.07 -4.42
CA LYS A 81 -27.50 -15.72 -3.60
C LYS A 81 -27.13 -14.77 -2.47
N VAL A 82 -26.05 -15.07 -1.74
CA VAL A 82 -25.57 -14.20 -0.65
C VAL A 82 -25.19 -12.82 -1.18
N LEU A 83 -24.46 -12.74 -2.30
CA LEU A 83 -24.04 -11.46 -2.88
C LEU A 83 -25.24 -10.59 -3.29
N ILE A 84 -26.26 -11.21 -3.89
CA ILE A 84 -27.50 -10.52 -4.28
C ILE A 84 -28.26 -10.05 -3.02
N ASP A 85 -28.38 -10.89 -2.00
CA ASP A 85 -29.08 -10.57 -0.74
C ASP A 85 -28.39 -9.42 0.03
N VAL A 86 -27.09 -9.26 -0.15
CA VAL A 86 -26.29 -8.14 0.42
C VAL A 86 -26.36 -6.89 -0.48
N GLY A 87 -26.93 -6.99 -1.68
CA GLY A 87 -27.08 -5.88 -2.63
C GLY A 87 -25.83 -5.61 -3.47
N ILE A 88 -25.00 -6.62 -3.70
CA ILE A 88 -23.81 -6.49 -4.54
C ILE A 88 -24.20 -6.72 -6.00
N PRO A 89 -23.98 -5.74 -6.89
CA PRO A 89 -24.33 -5.86 -8.30
C PRO A 89 -23.37 -6.85 -9.00
N LYS A 90 -23.90 -7.53 -10.02
CA LYS A 90 -23.15 -8.56 -10.76
C LYS A 90 -21.87 -8.00 -11.39
N GLU A 91 -21.88 -6.76 -11.82
CA GLU A 91 -20.76 -6.04 -12.45
C GLU A 91 -19.60 -5.80 -11.49
N ALA A 92 -19.87 -5.82 -10.18
CA ALA A 92 -18.85 -5.68 -9.14
C ALA A 92 -18.09 -7.00 -8.86
N VAL A 93 -18.52 -8.12 -9.48
CA VAL A 93 -17.93 -9.44 -9.25
C VAL A 93 -17.17 -9.88 -10.50
N ARG A 94 -15.88 -10.12 -10.34
CA ARG A 94 -15.01 -10.61 -11.41
C ARG A 94 -14.44 -11.98 -11.04
N THR A 95 -14.47 -12.91 -11.97
CA THR A 95 -13.69 -14.15 -11.82
C THR A 95 -12.23 -13.81 -12.07
N GLN A 96 -11.39 -14.01 -11.06
CA GLN A 96 -9.96 -13.74 -11.12
C GLN A 96 -9.19 -14.97 -11.61
N GLU A 97 -9.58 -16.16 -11.14
CA GLU A 97 -8.89 -17.40 -11.40
C GLU A 97 -9.87 -18.57 -11.38
N VAL A 98 -9.64 -19.54 -12.26
CA VAL A 98 -10.27 -20.86 -12.22
C VAL A 98 -9.12 -21.84 -12.11
N GLY A 99 -9.03 -22.52 -10.98
CA GLY A 99 -7.92 -23.39 -10.63
C GLY A 99 -8.35 -24.82 -10.37
N ASP A 100 -7.37 -25.63 -10.10
CA ASP A 100 -7.50 -27.00 -9.61
C ASP A 100 -6.97 -27.08 -8.17
N TYR A 101 -7.55 -28.00 -7.43
CA TYR A 101 -7.14 -28.27 -6.07
C TYR A 101 -7.03 -29.77 -5.87
N TRP A 102 -5.83 -30.25 -5.53
CA TRP A 102 -5.60 -31.65 -5.24
C TRP A 102 -5.77 -31.95 -3.76
N ARG A 103 -6.59 -32.94 -3.45
CA ARG A 103 -6.68 -33.49 -2.11
C ARG A 103 -5.36 -34.20 -1.75
N ARG A 104 -4.78 -33.87 -0.58
CA ARG A 104 -3.47 -34.41 -0.17
C ARG A 104 -3.39 -35.94 -0.06
N GLN A 105 -4.52 -36.63 0.06
CA GLN A 105 -4.61 -38.07 0.30
C GLN A 105 -5.66 -38.74 -0.60
N GLY A 106 -5.93 -38.24 -1.77
CA GLY A 106 -6.88 -38.84 -2.69
C GLY A 106 -6.58 -38.50 -4.13
N GLN A 107 -7.10 -39.31 -5.06
CA GLN A 107 -6.93 -39.12 -6.50
C GLN A 107 -7.99 -38.17 -7.11
N ASP A 108 -8.82 -37.51 -6.27
CA ASP A 108 -9.91 -36.70 -6.76
C ASP A 108 -9.43 -35.30 -7.08
N PHE A 109 -9.71 -34.92 -8.30
CA PHE A 109 -9.53 -33.57 -8.78
C PHE A 109 -10.70 -32.68 -8.32
N LEU A 110 -10.41 -31.58 -7.61
CA LEU A 110 -11.39 -30.59 -7.17
C LEU A 110 -11.15 -29.29 -7.92
N VAL A 111 -12.21 -28.71 -8.47
CA VAL A 111 -12.16 -27.43 -9.15
C VAL A 111 -12.37 -26.31 -8.15
N SER A 112 -11.62 -25.23 -8.31
CA SER A 112 -11.76 -23.98 -7.53
C SER A 112 -11.98 -22.78 -8.42
N LYS A 113 -12.62 -21.77 -7.87
CA LYS A 113 -12.77 -20.45 -8.49
C LYS A 113 -12.48 -19.35 -7.48
N LYS A 114 -11.78 -18.33 -7.93
CA LYS A 114 -11.48 -17.15 -7.15
C LYS A 114 -12.18 -15.93 -7.74
N TYR A 115 -12.87 -15.22 -6.89
CA TYR A 115 -13.60 -14.01 -7.21
C TYR A 115 -12.94 -12.81 -6.58
N ASP A 116 -12.91 -11.72 -7.32
CA ASP A 116 -12.59 -10.38 -6.86
C ASP A 116 -13.89 -9.59 -6.87
N ILE A 117 -14.35 -9.23 -5.67
CA ILE A 117 -15.60 -8.52 -5.43
C ILE A 117 -15.29 -7.10 -5.03
N THR A 118 -15.70 -6.14 -5.86
CA THR A 118 -15.52 -4.72 -5.56
C THR A 118 -16.64 -4.25 -4.65
N LEU A 119 -16.29 -3.84 -3.44
CA LEU A 119 -17.18 -3.33 -2.41
C LEU A 119 -16.90 -1.84 -2.14
N THR A 120 -17.88 -1.13 -1.59
CA THR A 120 -17.79 0.29 -1.24
C THR A 120 -17.81 0.56 0.27
N ASP A 121 -18.20 -0.44 1.07
CA ASP A 121 -18.29 -0.35 2.53
C ASP A 121 -17.88 -1.69 3.15
N PHE A 122 -17.09 -1.64 4.22
CA PHE A 122 -16.71 -2.82 5.00
C PHE A 122 -17.90 -3.55 5.64
N LYS A 123 -19.01 -2.88 5.88
CA LYS A 123 -20.25 -3.51 6.34
C LYS A 123 -20.76 -4.60 5.39
N GLN A 124 -20.49 -4.45 4.09
CA GLN A 124 -20.85 -5.48 3.11
C GLN A 124 -20.06 -6.77 3.36
N ILE A 125 -18.79 -6.67 3.78
CA ILE A 125 -17.98 -7.84 4.17
C ILE A 125 -18.61 -8.53 5.37
N ASP A 126 -18.98 -7.77 6.42
CA ASP A 126 -19.58 -8.31 7.63
C ASP A 126 -20.90 -9.04 7.31
N GLU A 127 -21.71 -8.51 6.39
CA GLU A 127 -22.95 -9.12 5.95
C GLU A 127 -22.74 -10.38 5.09
N ILE A 128 -21.71 -10.40 4.24
CA ILE A 128 -21.33 -11.61 3.49
C ILE A 128 -20.92 -12.72 4.46
N VAL A 129 -20.01 -12.41 5.39
CA VAL A 129 -19.47 -13.39 6.36
C VAL A 129 -20.57 -13.99 7.24
N LYS A 130 -21.58 -13.20 7.63
CA LYS A 130 -22.71 -13.69 8.43
C LYS A 130 -23.62 -14.67 7.69
N ARG A 131 -23.71 -14.56 6.35
CA ARG A 131 -24.70 -15.27 5.54
C ARG A 131 -24.14 -16.43 4.75
N ILE A 132 -22.83 -16.42 4.49
CA ILE A 132 -22.19 -17.41 3.65
C ILE A 132 -22.07 -18.76 4.37
N ASP A 133 -22.42 -19.85 3.67
CA ASP A 133 -22.03 -21.19 4.12
C ASP A 133 -20.53 -21.37 3.88
N THR A 134 -19.79 -21.62 4.95
CA THR A 134 -18.33 -21.76 4.88
C THR A 134 -17.86 -23.07 4.24
N ARG A 135 -18.75 -24.05 4.06
CA ARG A 135 -18.45 -25.27 3.35
C ARG A 135 -18.22 -24.95 1.87
N GLY A 136 -17.11 -25.38 1.33
CA GLY A 136 -16.68 -25.03 -0.03
C GLY A 136 -16.06 -23.64 -0.18
N VAL A 137 -15.97 -22.85 0.89
CA VAL A 137 -15.17 -21.62 0.90
C VAL A 137 -13.75 -21.96 1.36
N ASN A 138 -12.76 -21.74 0.49
CA ASN A 138 -11.36 -21.99 0.79
C ASN A 138 -10.69 -20.80 1.49
N THR A 139 -10.88 -19.60 0.95
CA THR A 139 -10.36 -18.37 1.55
C THR A 139 -11.31 -17.19 1.36
N MET A 140 -11.31 -16.30 2.33
CA MET A 140 -11.90 -14.96 2.24
C MET A 140 -10.92 -13.96 2.80
N ARG A 141 -10.57 -12.93 2.04
CA ARG A 141 -9.62 -11.91 2.48
C ARG A 141 -9.86 -10.57 1.81
N ILE A 142 -9.49 -9.52 2.52
CA ILE A 142 -9.40 -8.18 1.94
C ILE A 142 -8.16 -8.16 1.04
N GLY A 143 -8.35 -7.72 -0.18
CA GLY A 143 -7.30 -7.49 -1.17
C GLY A 143 -6.84 -6.04 -1.15
N GLU A 144 -6.81 -5.41 -2.32
CA GLU A 144 -6.41 -4.01 -2.47
C GLU A 144 -7.50 -3.06 -1.98
N LEU A 145 -7.07 -1.96 -1.38
CA LEU A 145 -7.91 -0.83 -1.00
C LEU A 145 -7.55 0.35 -1.90
N GLU A 146 -8.56 0.93 -2.55
CA GLU A 146 -8.37 2.06 -3.45
C GLU A 146 -9.14 3.30 -2.96
N ASN A 147 -8.70 4.46 -3.41
CA ASN A 147 -9.44 5.70 -3.28
C ASN A 147 -9.23 6.53 -4.55
N LYS A 148 -10.31 7.04 -5.13
CA LYS A 148 -10.28 7.81 -6.39
C LYS A 148 -9.43 9.08 -6.31
N ASP A 149 -9.32 9.67 -5.12
CA ASP A 149 -8.58 10.91 -4.88
C ASP A 149 -7.14 10.64 -4.39
N MET A 150 -6.60 9.44 -4.62
CA MET A 150 -5.28 9.04 -4.16
C MET A 150 -4.17 10.04 -4.52
N LEU A 151 -4.24 10.61 -5.73
CA LEU A 151 -3.28 11.61 -6.19
C LEU A 151 -3.28 12.87 -5.29
N VAL A 152 -4.46 13.32 -4.87
CA VAL A 152 -4.61 14.47 -3.97
C VAL A 152 -3.98 14.17 -2.60
N TYR A 153 -4.21 12.96 -2.09
CA TYR A 153 -3.60 12.51 -0.83
C TYR A 153 -2.08 12.41 -0.93
N HIS A 154 -1.55 11.92 -2.07
CA HIS A 154 -0.11 11.91 -2.30
C HIS A 154 0.50 13.31 -2.29
N GLN A 155 -0.13 14.28 -2.97
CA GLN A 155 0.33 15.66 -2.96
C GLN A 155 0.29 16.25 -1.55
N LYS A 156 -0.82 16.05 -0.82
CA LYS A 156 -0.96 16.50 0.57
C LYS A 156 0.13 15.93 1.46
N GLY A 157 0.37 14.62 1.40
CA GLY A 157 1.39 13.95 2.20
C GLY A 157 2.80 14.48 1.95
N LYS A 158 3.17 14.67 0.68
CA LYS A 158 4.46 15.25 0.32
C LYS A 158 4.63 16.68 0.84
N ILE A 159 3.58 17.50 0.73
CA ILE A 159 3.60 18.88 1.26
C ILE A 159 3.73 18.87 2.79
N GLU A 160 3.03 17.99 3.48
CA GLU A 160 3.12 17.88 4.95
C GLU A 160 4.51 17.41 5.40
N ALA A 161 5.13 16.45 4.71
CA ALA A 161 6.50 16.01 4.97
C ALA A 161 7.51 17.16 4.75
N LEU A 162 7.35 17.93 3.67
CA LEU A 162 8.19 19.09 3.39
C LEU A 162 8.07 20.16 4.48
N LYS A 163 6.84 20.48 4.92
CA LYS A 163 6.61 21.41 6.04
C LYS A 163 7.16 20.89 7.36
N ALA A 164 7.14 19.57 7.57
CA ALA A 164 7.75 18.95 8.76
C ALA A 164 9.28 19.13 8.74
N ALA A 165 9.93 18.95 7.58
CA ALA A 165 11.35 19.23 7.41
C ALA A 165 11.68 20.69 7.72
N GLN A 166 10.92 21.64 7.17
CA GLN A 166 11.11 23.07 7.39
C GLN A 166 10.97 23.45 8.87
N ARG A 167 9.92 22.99 9.55
CA ARG A 167 9.76 23.22 10.99
C ARG A 167 10.91 22.64 11.81
N LYS A 168 11.37 21.42 11.45
CA LYS A 168 12.50 20.77 12.11
C LYS A 168 13.79 21.56 11.94
N ALA A 169 14.09 22.02 10.73
CA ALA A 169 15.25 22.85 10.46
C ALA A 169 15.19 24.17 11.24
N ALA A 170 14.03 24.83 11.27
CA ALA A 170 13.86 26.11 11.93
C ALA A 170 14.20 26.04 13.43
N TYR A 171 13.60 25.13 14.20
CA TYR A 171 13.87 25.07 15.64
C TYR A 171 15.30 24.61 15.97
N LEU A 172 15.92 23.78 15.11
CA LEU A 172 17.30 23.35 15.32
C LEU A 172 18.29 24.48 15.09
N VAL A 173 18.07 25.28 14.05
CA VAL A 173 18.92 26.43 13.73
C VAL A 173 18.75 27.54 14.77
N GLU A 174 17.51 27.80 15.22
CA GLU A 174 17.19 28.75 16.26
C GLU A 174 17.86 28.41 17.62
N ALA A 175 17.90 27.11 17.97
CA ALA A 175 18.59 26.62 19.16
C ALA A 175 20.10 26.94 19.17
N LEU A 176 20.68 27.18 17.99
CA LEU A 176 22.08 27.57 17.81
C LEU A 176 22.26 29.10 17.70
N GLY A 177 21.19 29.87 17.92
CA GLY A 177 21.19 31.33 17.81
C GLY A 177 21.33 31.84 16.37
N LYS A 178 20.95 31.05 15.41
CA LYS A 178 20.99 31.32 13.95
C LYS A 178 19.59 31.35 13.36
N LYS A 179 19.47 31.76 12.11
CA LYS A 179 18.19 31.78 11.37
C LYS A 179 18.21 30.81 10.21
N LEU A 180 17.03 30.24 9.91
CA LEU A 180 16.85 29.42 8.73
C LEU A 180 16.79 30.29 7.49
N GLY A 181 17.64 29.99 6.50
CA GLY A 181 17.66 30.61 5.18
C GLY A 181 16.78 29.89 4.16
N GLU A 182 17.09 30.07 2.89
CA GLU A 182 16.33 29.51 1.78
C GLU A 182 16.60 28.01 1.59
N VAL A 183 15.69 27.36 0.86
CA VAL A 183 15.85 25.96 0.46
C VAL A 183 16.94 25.85 -0.62
N ILE A 184 17.95 25.03 -0.38
CA ILE A 184 19.02 24.74 -1.34
C ILE A 184 18.64 23.55 -2.20
N ARG A 185 18.10 22.50 -1.60
CA ARG A 185 17.80 21.23 -2.25
C ARG A 185 16.67 20.49 -1.59
N ILE A 186 15.84 19.82 -2.41
CA ILE A 186 14.80 18.90 -1.97
C ILE A 186 15.01 17.57 -2.67
N VAL A 187 14.97 16.49 -1.91
CA VAL A 187 15.00 15.13 -2.44
C VAL A 187 13.82 14.37 -1.87
N GLU A 188 13.02 13.82 -2.77
CA GLU A 188 11.96 12.88 -2.39
C GLU A 188 12.59 11.50 -2.20
N ASP A 189 12.36 10.88 -1.06
CA ASP A 189 12.76 9.48 -0.86
C ASP A 189 11.77 8.57 -1.61
N GLY A 190 12.24 7.99 -2.71
CA GLY A 190 11.44 7.13 -3.60
C GLY A 190 10.87 5.88 -2.93
N ASN A 191 11.39 5.48 -1.77
CA ASN A 191 10.90 4.33 -1.00
C ASN A 191 9.77 4.70 -0.03
N ALA A 192 9.52 5.97 0.24
CA ALA A 192 8.49 6.42 1.18
C ALA A 192 7.05 6.09 0.72
N GLY A 193 6.85 5.83 -0.58
CA GLY A 193 5.53 5.46 -1.14
C GLY A 193 5.24 3.96 -1.15
N MET A 194 6.24 3.10 -0.91
CA MET A 194 6.02 1.65 -0.81
C MET A 194 5.42 1.33 0.56
N SER A 195 4.12 1.15 0.54
CA SER A 195 3.32 0.74 1.69
C SER A 195 3.94 -0.45 2.39
N SER A 196 4.17 -0.30 3.67
CA SER A 196 4.51 -1.37 4.59
C SER A 196 3.33 -2.33 4.83
N PHE A 197 2.62 -2.73 3.76
CA PHE A 197 1.62 -3.80 3.86
C PHE A 197 2.22 -5.12 4.38
N PHE A 198 3.54 -5.32 4.18
CA PHE A 198 4.24 -6.51 4.62
C PHE A 198 4.92 -6.39 5.99
N SER A 199 5.16 -5.19 6.52
CA SER A 199 5.85 -5.06 7.81
C SER A 199 4.91 -5.08 9.02
N ALA A 200 3.61 -4.91 8.85
CA ALA A 200 2.66 -5.02 9.96
C ALA A 200 2.39 -6.48 10.40
N GLN A 201 2.75 -7.47 9.60
CA GLN A 201 2.52 -8.89 9.91
C GLN A 201 3.63 -9.55 10.74
N SER A 202 4.82 -8.97 10.84
CA SER A 202 5.95 -9.67 11.46
C SER A 202 6.26 -9.31 12.91
N ASN A 203 5.63 -8.29 13.52
CA ASN A 203 5.97 -7.83 14.87
C ASN A 203 4.79 -7.62 15.83
N VAL A 204 3.61 -8.14 15.55
CA VAL A 204 2.49 -8.10 16.50
C VAL A 204 2.70 -9.18 17.55
N ARG A 205 3.22 -8.78 18.70
CA ARG A 205 3.13 -9.59 19.92
C ARG A 205 1.65 -9.67 20.30
N ALA A 206 1.17 -10.87 20.63
CA ALA A 206 -0.22 -11.20 20.94
C ALA A 206 -0.84 -10.48 22.16
N SER A 207 -0.23 -9.40 22.66
CA SER A 207 -0.68 -8.65 23.85
C SER A 207 -1.31 -7.30 23.54
N ASP A 208 -1.17 -6.78 22.31
CA ASP A 208 -1.87 -5.55 21.95
C ASP A 208 -3.13 -5.92 21.20
N ALA A 209 -4.28 -5.53 21.73
CA ALA A 209 -5.55 -5.59 21.01
C ALA A 209 -5.39 -4.75 19.75
N VAL A 210 -4.97 -5.40 18.65
CA VAL A 210 -4.90 -4.78 17.33
C VAL A 210 -6.33 -4.39 17.00
N SER A 211 -6.62 -3.09 17.06
CA SER A 211 -7.93 -2.62 16.68
C SER A 211 -8.12 -3.00 15.22
N PHE A 212 -9.18 -3.73 14.91
CA PHE A 212 -9.56 -4.11 13.53
C PHE A 212 -9.68 -2.90 12.60
N ASP A 213 -9.83 -1.71 13.15
CA ASP A 213 -9.91 -0.45 12.41
C ASP A 213 -8.63 -0.11 11.64
N GLY A 214 -7.46 -0.55 12.10
CA GLY A 214 -6.19 -0.34 11.40
C GLY A 214 -6.08 -1.04 10.04
N PHE A 215 -6.92 -2.05 9.78
CA PHE A 215 -6.99 -2.76 8.49
C PHE A 215 -8.03 -2.16 7.52
N ARG A 216 -8.78 -1.16 7.98
CA ARG A 216 -9.88 -0.54 7.22
C ARG A 216 -9.49 0.79 6.59
N THR A 217 -8.23 1.20 6.72
CA THR A 217 -7.71 2.45 6.15
C THR A 217 -6.46 2.20 5.33
N ILE A 218 -6.24 3.05 4.34
CA ILE A 218 -5.01 3.08 3.56
C ILE A 218 -4.05 4.02 4.27
N LYS A 219 -2.92 3.51 4.78
CA LYS A 219 -1.87 4.32 5.39
C LYS A 219 -0.76 4.58 4.38
N LYS A 220 -0.40 5.84 4.20
CA LYS A 220 0.68 6.27 3.32
C LYS A 220 1.68 7.12 4.10
N TYR A 221 2.95 6.78 3.93
CA TYR A 221 4.08 7.46 4.56
C TYR A 221 4.86 8.23 3.51
N TYR A 222 5.29 9.45 3.85
CA TYR A 222 6.07 10.29 2.96
C TYR A 222 7.31 10.78 3.70
N SER A 223 8.43 10.89 2.97
CA SER A 223 9.71 11.36 3.50
C SER A 223 10.32 12.33 2.50
N MET A 224 10.74 13.49 3.01
CA MET A 224 11.42 14.53 2.24
C MET A 224 12.71 14.90 2.93
N GLN A 225 13.80 14.78 2.24
CA GLN A 225 15.11 15.23 2.67
C GLN A 225 15.38 16.61 2.08
N VAL A 226 15.68 17.57 2.94
CA VAL A 226 15.74 18.99 2.56
C VAL A 226 16.98 19.64 3.14
N TRP A 227 17.65 20.44 2.32
CA TRP A 227 18.80 21.29 2.69
C TRP A 227 18.36 22.73 2.72
N PHE A 228 18.65 23.40 3.82
CA PHE A 228 18.38 24.84 4.00
C PHE A 228 19.67 25.56 4.33
N GLU A 229 19.82 26.80 3.86
CA GLU A 229 20.88 27.68 4.30
C GLU A 229 20.74 28.02 5.79
N ILE A 230 21.88 28.28 6.45
CA ILE A 230 21.95 28.84 7.80
C ILE A 230 22.44 30.26 7.67
N THR A 231 21.67 31.22 8.20
CA THR A 231 22.00 32.63 8.20
C THR A 231 22.18 33.16 9.65
N ASP A 232 22.85 34.32 9.78
CA ASP A 232 23.11 34.97 11.08
C ASP A 232 21.87 35.64 11.66
#